data_fbbb581ed5e801dbf4247c4c10c50199
#
_entry.id   fbbb581ed5e801dbf4247c4c10c50199
#
_cell.length_a   1.000
_cell.length_b   1.000
_cell.length_c   1.000
_cell.angle_alpha   90.00
_cell.angle_beta   90.00
_cell.angle_gamma   90.00
#
_symmetry.space_group_name_H-M   'P 1'
#
loop_
_entity.id
_entity.type
_entity.pdbx_description
1 polymer ?
#
loop_
_entity_poly.entity_id
_entity_poly.type
_entity_poly.pdbx_seq_one_letter_code
_entity_poly.pdbx_strand_id
1 'polypeptide(L)'
;MASSYAPHALSYPRPGWAEQDPGEWTRALVQTLAEVRLAAAGRPIAALSFGSQLDGLVATGRDGRALHPALIWSDRRAVAECELVAESVDGEHLRAQTGCNVDPGHVAAKIAWLRTHEPAVDRAAAWYLLPGSWVAWQAAGERAVDPSNASSTGLLDPRRMKWCEEACAAFGVDPDRLAPVRSSDAVLGPVAPWLREATGLPANTQVVLGAGDEMAAALGAGVIEPGEVCDVMGTAEPVCAVVTEPALDAPGLVELHPHAVPDRWLLENPGWLSGGAYRWFRDELGGPEVARAAATGADVYELLNSLARAAPPGADGVSWVPALSGAMAPEWNARARAGWFGLTAAHGRAHMARALLEGNALALRDVVEVIAAAGHRLTGLVCVGGGARGDLLLAIRAHITGLTVCRPHDVETTARGAAMLAAAGARVHDTVAAAARAMAGPRADPIQPDPDLRAVYDALHARHVALYAALRPLFH
;
A
#
# COMPACT_ATOMS: atom_id res chain seq x y z
N MET A 1 -17.02 -5.12 -18.02
CA MET A 1 -15.97 -4.11 -17.88
C MET A 1 -14.86 -4.43 -18.86
N ALA A 2 -14.15 -3.41 -19.37
CA ALA A 2 -12.92 -3.60 -20.15
C ALA A 2 -11.72 -3.30 -19.24
N SER A 3 -10.63 -4.03 -19.41
CA SER A 3 -9.38 -3.83 -18.72
C SER A 3 -8.21 -3.93 -19.70
N SER A 4 -7.13 -3.24 -19.40
CA SER A 4 -5.89 -3.28 -20.15
C SER A 4 -4.71 -3.20 -19.19
N TYR A 5 -3.56 -3.74 -19.59
CA TYR A 5 -2.34 -3.79 -18.81
C TYR A 5 -1.14 -3.43 -19.68
N ALA A 6 -0.30 -2.55 -19.18
CA ALA A 6 0.98 -2.23 -19.80
C ALA A 6 2.08 -2.22 -18.71
N PRO A 7 3.09 -3.09 -18.81
CA PRO A 7 4.19 -3.09 -17.85
C PRO A 7 5.10 -1.88 -18.08
N HIS A 8 5.77 -1.45 -17.01
CA HIS A 8 6.88 -0.52 -17.06
C HIS A 8 8.06 -1.04 -16.25
N ALA A 9 9.26 -0.66 -16.64
CA ALA A 9 10.48 -1.18 -16.06
C ALA A 9 10.76 -0.60 -14.68
N LEU A 10 11.45 -1.40 -13.85
CA LEU A 10 12.07 -1.00 -12.61
C LEU A 10 13.59 -1.01 -12.80
N SER A 11 14.27 -0.01 -12.25
CA SER A 11 15.72 0.07 -12.23
C SER A 11 16.23 0.01 -10.78
N TYR A 12 17.25 -0.80 -10.56
CA TYR A 12 17.94 -0.93 -9.27
C TYR A 12 19.41 -0.59 -9.46
N PRO A 13 19.80 0.71 -9.57
CA PRO A 13 21.17 1.09 -9.93
C PRO A 13 22.21 0.68 -8.88
N ARG A 14 21.80 0.60 -7.59
CA ARG A 14 22.65 0.20 -6.46
C ARG A 14 21.79 -0.52 -5.41
N PRO A 15 22.37 -1.27 -4.48
CA PRO A 15 21.62 -1.81 -3.36
C PRO A 15 20.85 -0.71 -2.59
N GLY A 16 19.57 -0.92 -2.34
CA GLY A 16 18.69 0.04 -1.69
C GLY A 16 18.17 1.17 -2.57
N TRP A 17 18.57 1.26 -3.84
CA TRP A 17 18.08 2.24 -4.81
C TRP A 17 17.01 1.62 -5.69
N ALA A 18 15.93 2.35 -5.93
CA ALA A 18 14.84 1.92 -6.81
C ALA A 18 14.28 3.10 -7.60
N GLU A 19 14.32 3.00 -8.92
CA GLU A 19 13.99 4.09 -9.84
C GLU A 19 13.04 3.63 -10.95
N GLN A 20 12.24 4.58 -11.45
CA GLN A 20 11.43 4.42 -12.66
C GLN A 20 11.55 5.63 -13.57
N ASP A 21 11.44 5.41 -14.89
CA ASP A 21 11.30 6.49 -15.86
C ASP A 21 9.83 6.95 -15.92
N PRO A 22 9.49 8.21 -15.51
CA PRO A 22 8.13 8.73 -15.61
C PRO A 22 7.58 8.73 -17.04
N GLY A 23 8.44 8.77 -18.06
CA GLY A 23 8.04 8.64 -19.47
C GLY A 23 7.39 7.29 -19.77
N GLU A 24 7.75 6.23 -19.06
CA GLU A 24 7.10 4.92 -19.21
C GLU A 24 5.68 4.91 -18.67
N TRP A 25 5.39 5.64 -17.58
CA TRP A 25 4.03 5.78 -17.08
C TRP A 25 3.13 6.48 -18.10
N THR A 26 3.64 7.52 -18.77
CA THR A 26 2.90 8.20 -19.84
C THR A 26 2.63 7.25 -21.02
N ARG A 27 3.63 6.44 -21.44
CA ARG A 27 3.43 5.45 -22.52
C ARG A 27 2.39 4.39 -22.12
N ALA A 28 2.50 3.85 -20.91
CA ALA A 28 1.53 2.89 -20.39
C ALA A 28 0.11 3.46 -20.30
N LEU A 29 -0.02 4.71 -19.84
CA LEU A 29 -1.29 5.42 -19.79
C LEU A 29 -1.92 5.55 -21.17
N VAL A 30 -1.17 6.00 -22.17
CA VAL A 30 -1.67 6.12 -23.55
C VAL A 30 -2.13 4.78 -24.09
N GLN A 31 -1.30 3.75 -23.96
CA GLN A 31 -1.63 2.40 -24.43
C GLN A 31 -2.91 1.88 -23.79
N THR A 32 -2.98 1.88 -22.46
CA THR A 32 -4.12 1.30 -21.72
C THR A 32 -5.41 2.07 -21.97
N LEU A 33 -5.35 3.40 -22.02
CA LEU A 33 -6.53 4.23 -22.33
C LEU A 33 -7.03 4.01 -23.76
N ALA A 34 -6.14 3.90 -24.75
CA ALA A 34 -6.51 3.62 -26.14
C ALA A 34 -7.21 2.26 -26.26
N GLU A 35 -6.68 1.21 -25.62
CA GLU A 35 -7.28 -0.13 -25.61
C GLU A 35 -8.64 -0.15 -24.90
N VAL A 36 -8.75 0.47 -23.72
CA VAL A 36 -10.04 0.57 -22.99
C VAL A 36 -11.04 1.40 -23.78
N ARG A 37 -10.62 2.47 -24.44
CA ARG A 37 -11.48 3.29 -25.31
C ARG A 37 -12.08 2.49 -26.45
N LEU A 38 -11.28 1.64 -27.10
CA LEU A 38 -11.76 0.75 -28.17
C LEU A 38 -12.77 -0.27 -27.60
N ALA A 39 -12.45 -0.88 -26.47
CA ALA A 39 -13.32 -1.85 -25.80
C ALA A 39 -14.63 -1.23 -25.28
N ALA A 40 -14.66 0.08 -25.01
CA ALA A 40 -15.87 0.81 -24.64
C ALA A 40 -16.91 0.90 -25.77
N ALA A 41 -16.55 0.52 -27.01
CA ALA A 41 -17.47 0.40 -28.14
C ALA A 41 -18.38 1.63 -28.36
N GLY A 42 -17.79 2.83 -28.33
CA GLY A 42 -18.50 4.10 -28.54
C GLY A 42 -19.25 4.66 -27.32
N ARG A 43 -19.24 3.96 -26.17
CA ARG A 43 -19.78 4.53 -24.93
C ARG A 43 -19.01 5.77 -24.52
N PRO A 44 -19.66 6.83 -24.01
CA PRO A 44 -18.98 8.01 -23.54
C PRO A 44 -18.13 7.69 -22.29
N ILE A 45 -16.93 8.26 -22.24
CA ILE A 45 -16.07 8.22 -21.06
C ILE A 45 -16.15 9.60 -20.43
N ALA A 46 -16.87 9.73 -19.31
CA ALA A 46 -17.13 11.01 -18.67
C ALA A 46 -15.91 11.53 -17.90
N ALA A 47 -15.18 10.65 -17.24
CA ALA A 47 -13.99 11.01 -16.47
C ALA A 47 -12.99 9.86 -16.41
N LEU A 48 -11.75 10.21 -16.06
CA LEU A 48 -10.69 9.29 -15.66
C LEU A 48 -10.07 9.77 -14.33
N SER A 49 -9.52 8.84 -13.56
CA SER A 49 -8.86 9.10 -12.30
C SER A 49 -7.76 8.06 -12.07
N PHE A 50 -6.92 8.28 -11.07
CA PHE A 50 -5.70 7.51 -10.86
C PHE A 50 -5.66 6.88 -9.45
N GLY A 51 -5.25 5.60 -9.38
CA GLY A 51 -4.67 5.01 -8.19
C GLY A 51 -3.17 4.91 -8.41
N SER A 52 -2.34 5.49 -7.57
CA SER A 52 -0.90 5.59 -7.82
C SER A 52 -0.08 5.11 -6.63
N GLN A 53 1.11 4.60 -6.91
CA GLN A 53 2.07 4.30 -5.85
C GLN A 53 2.30 5.52 -4.95
N LEU A 54 2.39 5.30 -3.64
CA LEU A 54 2.77 6.28 -2.65
C LEU A 54 4.28 6.54 -2.68
N ASP A 55 4.76 7.51 -1.93
CA ASP A 55 6.17 7.75 -1.61
C ASP A 55 7.13 7.96 -2.79
N GLY A 56 6.60 8.03 -4.00
CA GLY A 56 7.41 8.31 -5.18
C GLY A 56 7.73 9.79 -5.30
N LEU A 57 8.98 10.14 -5.68
CA LEU A 57 9.41 11.50 -5.92
C LEU A 57 9.74 11.72 -7.39
N VAL A 58 9.10 12.72 -8.01
CA VAL A 58 9.39 13.23 -9.35
C VAL A 58 9.86 14.68 -9.24
N ALA A 59 11.16 14.92 -9.37
CA ALA A 59 11.72 16.27 -9.50
C ALA A 59 11.38 16.81 -10.88
N THR A 60 10.65 17.93 -10.96
CA THR A 60 9.98 18.38 -12.19
C THR A 60 10.33 19.82 -12.55
N GLY A 61 10.68 20.06 -13.81
CA GLY A 61 10.93 21.38 -14.35
C GLY A 61 9.64 22.18 -14.57
N ARG A 62 9.78 23.49 -14.86
CA ARG A 62 8.62 24.37 -15.15
C ARG A 62 7.80 23.93 -16.36
N ASP A 63 8.42 23.21 -17.29
CA ASP A 63 7.81 22.65 -18.50
C ASP A 63 7.10 21.30 -18.27
N GLY A 64 7.09 20.79 -17.05
CA GLY A 64 6.48 19.50 -16.68
C GLY A 64 7.38 18.28 -16.90
N ARG A 65 8.60 18.46 -17.39
CA ARG A 65 9.51 17.34 -17.62
C ARG A 65 10.12 16.85 -16.29
N ALA A 66 10.20 15.55 -16.12
CA ALA A 66 11.00 14.94 -15.07
C ALA A 66 12.49 15.21 -15.35
N LEU A 67 13.20 15.69 -14.32
CA LEU A 67 14.61 16.07 -14.41
C LEU A 67 15.55 14.94 -13.93
N HIS A 68 14.99 13.91 -13.34
CA HIS A 68 15.68 12.74 -12.80
C HIS A 68 14.73 11.55 -12.90
N PRO A 69 15.21 10.30 -12.99
CA PRO A 69 14.35 9.14 -12.77
C PRO A 69 13.59 9.27 -11.44
N ALA A 70 12.34 8.88 -11.41
CA ALA A 70 11.55 8.95 -10.18
C ALA A 70 12.14 8.01 -9.13
N LEU A 71 12.34 8.51 -7.89
CA LEU A 71 12.70 7.68 -6.75
C LEU A 71 11.40 7.09 -6.20
N ILE A 72 11.22 5.77 -6.30
CA ILE A 72 9.93 5.14 -5.99
C ILE A 72 9.83 4.71 -4.52
N TRP A 73 8.67 4.21 -4.09
CA TRP A 73 8.36 3.84 -2.71
C TRP A 73 9.40 2.91 -2.05
N SER A 74 9.97 1.95 -2.82
CA SER A 74 10.96 1.00 -2.31
C SER A 74 12.40 1.55 -2.29
N ASP A 75 12.60 2.80 -2.70
CA ASP A 75 13.92 3.44 -2.64
C ASP A 75 14.26 3.84 -1.21
N ARG A 76 15.41 3.37 -0.74
CA ARG A 76 15.88 3.55 0.65
C ARG A 76 17.20 4.32 0.72
N ARG A 77 17.57 5.06 -0.34
CA ARG A 77 18.88 5.74 -0.40
C ARG A 77 19.08 6.85 0.63
N ALA A 78 18.00 7.45 1.14
CA ALA A 78 18.00 8.63 2.01
C ALA A 78 18.14 8.32 3.52
N VAL A 79 18.80 7.20 3.88
CA VAL A 79 19.00 6.80 5.29
C VAL A 79 19.78 7.85 6.06
N ALA A 80 20.88 8.36 5.50
CA ALA A 80 21.72 9.35 6.16
C ALA A 80 20.99 10.67 6.43
N GLU A 81 20.10 11.08 5.53
CA GLU A 81 19.26 12.27 5.69
C GLU A 81 18.26 12.10 6.85
N CYS A 82 17.69 10.90 7.00
CA CYS A 82 16.83 10.59 8.15
C CYS A 82 17.62 10.62 9.48
N GLU A 83 18.82 10.09 9.51
CA GLU A 83 19.70 10.12 10.68
C GLU A 83 20.02 11.57 11.09
N LEU A 84 20.36 12.42 10.14
CA LEU A 84 20.61 13.86 10.38
C LEU A 84 19.37 14.60 10.92
N VAL A 85 18.18 14.27 10.41
CA VAL A 85 16.93 14.85 10.94
C VAL A 85 16.68 14.37 12.37
N ALA A 86 16.87 13.06 12.65
CA ALA A 86 16.68 12.49 13.98
C ALA A 86 17.68 13.05 15.03
N GLU A 87 18.84 13.54 14.62
CA GLU A 87 19.79 14.22 15.50
C GLU A 87 19.34 15.66 15.87
N SER A 88 18.55 16.29 15.02
CA SER A 88 18.20 17.73 15.14
C SER A 88 16.77 17.97 15.60
N VAL A 89 15.85 17.03 15.38
CA VAL A 89 14.43 17.14 15.70
C VAL A 89 13.93 15.83 16.33
N ASP A 90 13.06 15.95 17.33
CA ASP A 90 12.39 14.81 17.93
C ASP A 90 11.46 14.13 16.89
N GLY A 91 11.77 12.89 16.54
CA GLY A 91 11.01 12.11 15.57
C GLY A 91 9.56 11.82 16.02
N GLU A 92 9.32 11.65 17.32
CA GLU A 92 7.97 11.48 17.86
C GLU A 92 7.14 12.77 17.72
N HIS A 93 7.79 13.92 17.89
CA HIS A 93 7.14 15.22 17.69
C HIS A 93 6.76 15.41 16.21
N LEU A 94 7.66 15.13 15.26
CA LEU A 94 7.34 15.18 13.83
C LEU A 94 6.22 14.21 13.46
N ARG A 95 6.26 13.00 13.98
CA ARG A 95 5.22 12.01 13.79
C ARG A 95 3.87 12.49 14.33
N ALA A 96 3.85 13.13 15.50
CA ALA A 96 2.63 13.72 16.05
C ALA A 96 2.02 14.81 15.15
N GLN A 97 2.86 15.55 14.41
CA GLN A 97 2.41 16.58 13.47
C GLN A 97 1.98 16.00 12.12
N THR A 98 2.76 15.09 11.55
CA THR A 98 2.59 14.61 10.17
C THR A 98 1.83 13.29 10.07
N GLY A 99 1.72 12.54 11.14
CA GLY A 99 1.19 11.17 11.12
C GLY A 99 2.18 10.11 10.67
N CYS A 100 3.36 10.48 10.18
CA CYS A 100 4.35 9.57 9.58
C CYS A 100 5.62 9.48 10.41
N ASN A 101 6.24 8.31 10.41
CA ASN A 101 7.57 8.11 10.96
C ASN A 101 8.64 8.85 10.12
N VAL A 102 9.80 9.14 10.70
CA VAL A 102 10.97 9.58 9.93
C VAL A 102 11.57 8.37 9.25
N ASP A 103 11.30 8.22 7.94
CA ASP A 103 11.69 7.04 7.17
C ASP A 103 12.27 7.42 5.80
N PRO A 104 13.34 6.74 5.32
CA PRO A 104 13.96 7.05 4.03
C PRO A 104 13.07 6.71 2.82
N GLY A 105 11.98 5.97 3.00
CA GLY A 105 10.96 5.74 1.97
C GLY A 105 10.15 6.97 1.65
N HIS A 106 9.95 7.89 2.60
CA HIS A 106 9.13 9.08 2.40
C HIS A 106 9.78 10.14 1.50
N VAL A 107 8.95 10.91 0.83
CA VAL A 107 9.37 11.95 -0.13
C VAL A 107 10.22 13.04 0.51
N ALA A 108 9.96 13.40 1.78
CA ALA A 108 10.73 14.38 2.53
C ALA A 108 12.23 14.03 2.55
N ALA A 109 12.56 12.79 2.91
CA ALA A 109 13.93 12.30 2.94
C ALA A 109 14.57 12.26 1.55
N LYS A 110 13.81 11.84 0.53
CA LYS A 110 14.27 11.80 -0.87
C LYS A 110 14.57 13.19 -1.43
N ILE A 111 13.79 14.23 -1.06
CA ILE A 111 14.07 15.61 -1.45
C ILE A 111 15.37 16.08 -0.78
N ALA A 112 15.55 15.80 0.51
CA ALA A 112 16.79 16.13 1.22
C ALA A 112 18.01 15.45 0.57
N TRP A 113 17.85 14.19 0.17
CA TRP A 113 18.88 13.45 -0.58
C TRP A 113 19.20 14.12 -1.92
N LEU A 114 18.20 14.46 -2.76
CA LEU A 114 18.41 15.15 -4.05
C LEU A 114 19.18 16.47 -3.85
N ARG A 115 18.82 17.24 -2.83
CA ARG A 115 19.49 18.51 -2.54
C ARG A 115 20.97 18.31 -2.23
N THR A 116 21.32 17.26 -1.51
CA THR A 116 22.70 16.96 -1.08
C THR A 116 23.51 16.32 -2.20
N HIS A 117 22.95 15.34 -2.91
CA HIS A 117 23.69 14.48 -3.84
C HIS A 117 23.52 14.84 -5.31
N GLU A 118 22.39 15.48 -5.66
CA GLU A 118 22.05 15.92 -7.02
C GLU A 118 21.69 17.42 -7.05
N PRO A 119 22.58 18.33 -6.56
CA PRO A 119 22.26 19.74 -6.39
C PRO A 119 21.93 20.46 -7.71
N ALA A 120 22.35 19.93 -8.85
CA ALA A 120 21.98 20.46 -10.15
C ALA A 120 20.51 20.18 -10.49
N VAL A 121 20.03 18.98 -10.16
CA VAL A 121 18.62 18.57 -10.30
C VAL A 121 17.75 19.40 -9.35
N ASP A 122 18.14 19.50 -8.09
CA ASP A 122 17.42 20.30 -7.08
C ASP A 122 17.25 21.76 -7.53
N ARG A 123 18.33 22.43 -7.97
CA ARG A 123 18.27 23.82 -8.44
C ARG A 123 17.38 24.00 -9.68
N ALA A 124 17.33 22.99 -10.57
CA ALA A 124 16.53 23.04 -11.80
C ALA A 124 15.07 22.67 -11.55
N ALA A 125 14.78 21.91 -10.51
CA ALA A 125 13.43 21.49 -10.18
C ALA A 125 12.59 22.68 -9.73
N ALA A 126 11.50 22.91 -10.45
CA ALA A 126 10.50 23.90 -10.05
C ALA A 126 9.55 23.32 -9.01
N TRP A 127 9.28 22.01 -9.10
CA TRP A 127 8.35 21.31 -8.22
C TRP A 127 8.81 19.89 -7.91
N TYR A 128 8.40 19.40 -6.73
CA TYR A 128 8.49 18.02 -6.30
C TYR A 128 7.08 17.44 -6.30
N LEU A 129 6.85 16.46 -7.18
CA LEU A 129 5.55 15.83 -7.36
C LEU A 129 5.61 14.35 -7.02
N LEU A 130 4.47 13.78 -6.65
CA LEU A 130 4.32 12.33 -6.55
C LEU A 130 3.90 11.75 -7.92
N PRO A 131 4.06 10.43 -8.14
CA PRO A 131 3.75 9.81 -9.43
C PRO A 131 2.35 10.11 -9.95
N GLY A 132 1.32 9.92 -9.12
CA GLY A 132 -0.08 10.23 -9.48
C GLY A 132 -0.30 11.69 -9.80
N SER A 133 0.27 12.60 -8.99
CA SER A 133 0.16 14.05 -9.20
C SER A 133 0.85 14.48 -10.49
N TRP A 134 2.01 13.89 -10.81
CA TRP A 134 2.73 14.18 -12.03
C TRP A 134 1.94 13.69 -13.26
N VAL A 135 1.42 12.47 -13.25
CA VAL A 135 0.60 11.91 -14.33
C VAL A 135 -0.70 12.70 -14.51
N ALA A 136 -1.39 13.06 -13.43
CA ALA A 136 -2.61 13.86 -13.47
C ALA A 136 -2.35 15.25 -14.04
N TRP A 137 -1.23 15.89 -13.68
CA TRP A 137 -0.83 17.16 -14.29
C TRP A 137 -0.54 17.03 -15.78
N GLN A 138 0.19 15.99 -16.22
CA GLN A 138 0.38 15.72 -17.65
C GLN A 138 -0.96 15.54 -18.39
N ALA A 139 -1.93 14.89 -17.73
CA ALA A 139 -3.23 14.59 -18.32
C ALA A 139 -4.19 15.78 -18.38
N ALA A 140 -4.08 16.79 -17.49
CA ALA A 140 -5.02 17.91 -17.39
C ALA A 140 -4.38 19.31 -17.48
N GLY A 141 -3.08 19.44 -17.22
CA GLY A 141 -2.38 20.73 -17.20
C GLY A 141 -2.48 21.48 -15.86
N GLU A 142 -3.18 20.95 -14.84
CA GLU A 142 -3.29 21.53 -13.50
C GLU A 142 -2.52 20.67 -12.47
N ARG A 143 -1.72 21.33 -11.62
CA ARG A 143 -0.95 20.67 -10.55
C ARG A 143 -1.77 20.60 -9.28
N ALA A 144 -1.89 19.41 -8.73
CA ALA A 144 -2.47 19.17 -7.43
C ALA A 144 -1.92 17.86 -6.85
N VAL A 145 -2.04 17.69 -5.55
CA VAL A 145 -1.81 16.42 -4.86
C VAL A 145 -3.03 16.10 -4.00
N ASP A 146 -3.46 14.85 -4.01
CA ASP A 146 -4.52 14.39 -3.13
C ASP A 146 -4.00 14.19 -1.69
N PRO A 147 -4.90 14.20 -0.69
CA PRO A 147 -4.47 14.15 0.71
C PRO A 147 -3.73 12.87 1.08
N SER A 148 -4.05 11.73 0.47
CA SER A 148 -3.38 10.46 0.78
C SER A 148 -1.93 10.46 0.29
N ASN A 149 -1.69 10.83 -0.96
CA ASN A 149 -0.34 11.01 -1.50
C ASN A 149 0.42 12.13 -0.78
N ALA A 150 -0.25 13.24 -0.43
CA ALA A 150 0.39 14.32 0.30
C ALA A 150 0.85 13.88 1.70
N SER A 151 0.07 13.07 2.41
CA SER A 151 0.43 12.59 3.75
C SER A 151 1.61 11.63 3.72
N SER A 152 1.70 10.73 2.74
CA SER A 152 2.82 9.79 2.63
C SER A 152 4.18 10.50 2.38
N THR A 153 4.17 11.79 2.06
CA THR A 153 5.41 12.55 1.93
C THR A 153 6.17 12.72 3.24
N GLY A 154 5.51 12.56 4.41
CA GLY A 154 6.03 12.97 5.72
C GLY A 154 6.03 14.50 5.94
N LEU A 155 5.37 15.27 5.06
CA LEU A 155 5.35 16.74 5.09
C LEU A 155 3.95 17.34 5.30
N LEU A 156 2.87 16.56 5.24
CA LEU A 156 1.50 17.04 5.45
C LEU A 156 1.10 16.96 6.93
N ASP A 157 0.39 17.97 7.43
CA ASP A 157 -0.47 17.80 8.61
C ASP A 157 -1.81 17.20 8.14
N PRO A 158 -2.08 15.91 8.40
CA PRO A 158 -3.26 15.20 7.88
C PRO A 158 -4.56 15.63 8.57
N ARG A 159 -4.48 16.38 9.68
CA ARG A 159 -5.64 16.92 10.40
C ARG A 159 -6.09 18.24 9.81
N ARG A 160 -5.12 19.05 9.36
CA ARG A 160 -5.35 20.38 8.76
C ARG A 160 -5.38 20.37 7.24
N MET A 161 -4.94 19.27 6.60
CA MET A 161 -4.78 19.16 5.15
C MET A 161 -3.88 20.27 4.58
N LYS A 162 -2.79 20.57 5.27
CA LYS A 162 -1.81 21.60 4.90
C LYS A 162 -0.39 21.08 5.09
N TRP A 163 0.54 21.59 4.28
CA TRP A 163 1.95 21.32 4.47
C TRP A 163 2.40 21.75 5.87
N CYS A 164 3.09 20.89 6.59
CA CYS A 164 3.62 21.13 7.92
C CYS A 164 4.93 21.93 7.78
N GLU A 165 4.90 23.20 8.17
CA GLU A 165 6.08 24.08 8.07
C GLU A 165 7.28 23.54 8.84
N GLU A 166 7.06 22.93 10.01
CA GLU A 166 8.10 22.36 10.84
C GLU A 166 8.75 21.14 10.19
N ALA A 167 7.96 20.22 9.62
CA ALA A 167 8.47 19.08 8.87
C ALA A 167 9.22 19.53 7.61
N CYS A 168 8.67 20.50 6.87
CA CYS A 168 9.34 21.09 5.73
C CYS A 168 10.69 21.69 6.12
N ALA A 169 10.76 22.44 7.23
CA ALA A 169 12.00 23.02 7.73
C ALA A 169 13.02 21.96 8.16
N ALA A 170 12.56 20.89 8.85
CA ALA A 170 13.43 19.80 9.31
C ALA A 170 14.15 19.10 8.14
N PHE A 171 13.46 18.85 7.05
CA PHE A 171 14.03 18.26 5.84
C PHE A 171 14.57 19.29 4.84
N GLY A 172 14.46 20.60 5.16
CA GLY A 172 14.89 21.71 4.29
C GLY A 172 14.14 21.78 2.96
N VAL A 173 12.86 21.43 2.97
CA VAL A 173 11.96 21.49 1.82
C VAL A 173 11.26 22.84 1.79
N ASP A 174 11.29 23.50 0.62
CA ASP A 174 10.51 24.69 0.36
C ASP A 174 9.05 24.30 0.03
N PRO A 175 8.06 24.64 0.87
CA PRO A 175 6.66 24.27 0.63
C PRO A 175 6.08 24.86 -0.66
N ASP A 176 6.61 25.97 -1.18
CA ASP A 176 6.18 26.56 -2.46
C ASP A 176 6.55 25.68 -3.67
N ARG A 177 7.46 24.73 -3.48
CA ARG A 177 7.82 23.71 -4.49
C ARG A 177 6.97 22.46 -4.42
N LEU A 178 6.03 22.36 -3.48
CA LEU A 178 5.06 21.27 -3.37
C LEU A 178 3.75 21.65 -4.09
N ALA A 179 2.98 20.64 -4.52
CA ALA A 179 1.70 20.89 -5.16
C ALA A 179 0.62 21.30 -4.13
N PRO A 180 -0.35 22.13 -4.52
CA PRO A 180 -1.48 22.42 -3.64
C PRO A 180 -2.30 21.14 -3.36
N VAL A 181 -2.68 20.95 -2.09
CA VAL A 181 -3.50 19.82 -1.66
C VAL A 181 -4.96 20.06 -2.06
N ARG A 182 -5.57 19.08 -2.76
CA ARG A 182 -6.98 19.10 -3.16
C ARG A 182 -7.63 17.74 -2.90
N SER A 183 -8.95 17.73 -2.73
CA SER A 183 -9.68 16.47 -2.51
C SER A 183 -9.43 15.45 -3.63
N SER A 184 -9.46 14.16 -3.29
CA SER A 184 -9.19 13.07 -4.22
C SER A 184 -10.16 13.03 -5.41
N ASP A 185 -11.38 13.54 -5.24
CA ASP A 185 -12.40 13.70 -6.29
C ASP A 185 -12.34 15.04 -7.02
N ALA A 186 -11.32 15.87 -6.75
CA ALA A 186 -11.18 17.17 -7.40
C ALA A 186 -11.00 17.01 -8.92
N VAL A 187 -11.82 17.73 -9.67
CA VAL A 187 -11.68 17.83 -11.13
C VAL A 187 -10.58 18.82 -11.46
N LEU A 188 -9.56 18.36 -12.20
CA LEU A 188 -8.42 19.15 -12.65
C LEU A 188 -8.67 19.82 -14.00
N GLY A 189 -9.73 19.42 -14.71
CA GLY A 189 -10.06 19.95 -16.03
C GLY A 189 -10.31 18.86 -17.07
N PRO A 190 -10.58 19.24 -18.31
CA PRO A 190 -10.71 18.29 -19.41
C PRO A 190 -9.36 17.68 -19.77
N VAL A 191 -9.40 16.47 -20.33
CA VAL A 191 -8.20 15.78 -20.81
C VAL A 191 -7.40 16.64 -21.79
N ALA A 192 -6.09 16.71 -21.57
CA ALA A 192 -5.18 17.52 -22.39
C ALA A 192 -5.22 17.14 -23.88
N PRO A 193 -5.03 18.11 -24.81
CA PRO A 193 -5.10 17.85 -26.25
C PRO A 193 -4.21 16.69 -26.72
N TRP A 194 -2.96 16.64 -26.25
CA TRP A 194 -2.02 15.58 -26.64
C TRP A 194 -2.51 14.19 -26.25
N LEU A 195 -3.09 14.03 -25.04
CA LEU A 195 -3.60 12.76 -24.56
C LEU A 195 -4.88 12.35 -25.31
N ARG A 196 -5.74 13.32 -25.59
CA ARG A 196 -6.92 13.10 -26.42
C ARG A 196 -6.54 12.63 -27.84
N GLU A 197 -5.57 13.27 -28.48
CA GLU A 197 -5.07 12.88 -29.80
C GLU A 197 -4.48 11.46 -29.78
N ALA A 198 -3.71 11.12 -28.75
CA ALA A 198 -3.07 9.81 -28.63
C ALA A 198 -4.06 8.67 -28.31
N THR A 199 -5.18 8.96 -27.63
CA THR A 199 -6.08 7.91 -27.10
C THR A 199 -7.47 7.90 -27.73
N GLY A 200 -7.87 8.97 -28.45
CA GLY A 200 -9.21 9.14 -28.98
C GLY A 200 -10.28 9.41 -27.92
N LEU A 201 -9.89 9.83 -26.71
CA LEU A 201 -10.84 10.23 -25.67
C LEU A 201 -11.68 11.45 -26.10
N PRO A 202 -12.97 11.55 -25.68
CA PRO A 202 -13.79 12.73 -25.91
C PRO A 202 -13.19 14.00 -25.29
N ALA A 203 -13.37 15.14 -25.94
CA ALA A 203 -12.82 16.43 -25.47
C ALA A 203 -13.38 16.89 -24.12
N ASN A 204 -14.55 16.39 -23.74
CA ASN A 204 -15.21 16.69 -22.46
C ASN A 204 -14.92 15.67 -21.36
N THR A 205 -14.10 14.65 -21.61
CA THR A 205 -13.66 13.73 -20.57
C THR A 205 -12.90 14.52 -19.51
N GLN A 206 -13.34 14.43 -18.26
CA GLN A 206 -12.70 15.13 -17.14
C GLN A 206 -11.56 14.29 -16.57
N VAL A 207 -10.51 14.95 -16.09
CA VAL A 207 -9.45 14.35 -15.29
C VAL A 207 -9.75 14.64 -13.83
N VAL A 208 -9.85 13.59 -13.02
CA VAL A 208 -10.06 13.65 -11.57
C VAL A 208 -8.77 13.20 -10.89
N LEU A 209 -8.37 13.89 -9.83
CA LEU A 209 -7.05 13.79 -9.22
C LEU A 209 -6.65 12.36 -8.82
N GLY A 210 -7.51 11.65 -8.06
CA GLY A 210 -7.22 10.28 -7.64
C GLY A 210 -6.72 10.18 -6.21
N ALA A 211 -6.08 9.05 -5.90
CA ALA A 211 -5.56 8.74 -4.55
C ALA A 211 -4.34 7.81 -4.62
N GLY A 212 -3.67 7.61 -3.49
CA GLY A 212 -2.70 6.54 -3.33
C GLY A 212 -3.34 5.16 -3.58
N ASP A 213 -2.57 4.22 -4.08
CA ASP A 213 -3.10 2.92 -4.52
C ASP A 213 -3.74 2.10 -3.39
N GLU A 214 -3.19 2.15 -2.19
CA GLU A 214 -3.75 1.49 -1.00
C GLU A 214 -5.07 2.13 -0.56
N MET A 215 -5.15 3.47 -0.53
CA MET A 215 -6.37 4.20 -0.23
C MET A 215 -7.43 3.99 -1.29
N ALA A 216 -7.03 3.93 -2.56
CA ALA A 216 -7.91 3.56 -3.66
C ALA A 216 -8.36 2.10 -3.54
N ALA A 217 -7.49 1.18 -3.08
CA ALA A 217 -7.87 -0.21 -2.85
C ALA A 217 -8.90 -0.35 -1.73
N ALA A 218 -8.70 0.33 -0.60
CA ALA A 218 -9.67 0.38 0.50
C ALA A 218 -11.02 0.94 0.04
N LEU A 219 -11.01 2.10 -0.65
CA LEU A 219 -12.21 2.69 -1.23
C LEU A 219 -12.92 1.74 -2.19
N GLY A 220 -12.17 1.12 -3.12
CA GLY A 220 -12.68 0.19 -4.11
C GLY A 220 -13.23 -1.11 -3.52
N ALA A 221 -12.78 -1.50 -2.34
CA ALA A 221 -13.33 -2.59 -1.54
C ALA A 221 -14.58 -2.19 -0.74
N GLY A 222 -14.95 -0.90 -0.77
CA GLY A 222 -16.03 -0.36 0.04
C GLY A 222 -15.69 -0.30 1.53
N VAL A 223 -14.41 -0.23 1.89
CA VAL A 223 -13.91 -0.06 3.25
C VAL A 223 -13.92 1.43 3.55
N ILE A 224 -15.04 1.93 4.04
CA ILE A 224 -15.30 3.35 4.29
C ILE A 224 -15.92 3.63 5.66
N GLU A 225 -16.38 2.59 6.35
CA GLU A 225 -17.03 2.75 7.64
C GLU A 225 -16.01 2.59 8.78
N PRO A 226 -16.11 3.39 9.84
CA PRO A 226 -15.19 3.33 10.97
C PRO A 226 -15.07 1.94 11.58
N GLY A 227 -13.85 1.50 11.82
CA GLY A 227 -13.54 0.19 12.37
C GLY A 227 -13.41 -0.93 11.34
N GLU A 228 -13.74 -0.71 10.06
CA GLU A 228 -13.38 -1.66 9.01
C GLU A 228 -11.87 -1.60 8.74
N VAL A 229 -11.26 -2.77 8.55
CA VAL A 229 -9.84 -2.93 8.22
C VAL A 229 -9.72 -3.46 6.81
N CYS A 230 -8.88 -2.86 5.98
CA CYS A 230 -8.48 -3.37 4.67
C CYS A 230 -7.12 -4.05 4.79
N ASP A 231 -7.05 -5.32 4.38
CA ASP A 231 -5.81 -6.11 4.29
C ASP A 231 -5.50 -6.33 2.80
N VAL A 232 -4.46 -5.68 2.30
CA VAL A 232 -4.09 -5.75 0.88
C VAL A 232 -3.06 -6.86 0.68
N MET A 233 -3.54 -8.06 0.41
CA MET A 233 -2.76 -9.30 0.27
C MET A 233 -2.02 -9.37 -1.07
N GLY A 234 -1.06 -8.49 -1.27
CA GLY A 234 -0.19 -8.40 -2.44
C GLY A 234 1.17 -9.08 -2.24
N THR A 235 2.19 -8.61 -2.96
CA THR A 235 3.60 -8.98 -2.70
C THR A 235 4.03 -8.50 -1.31
N ALA A 236 3.79 -7.23 -1.01
CA ALA A 236 3.70 -6.71 0.35
C ALA A 236 2.25 -6.84 0.85
N GLU A 237 2.05 -6.68 2.15
CA GLU A 237 0.73 -6.79 2.81
C GLU A 237 0.47 -5.52 3.64
N PRO A 238 0.19 -4.37 2.98
CA PRO A 238 -0.23 -3.19 3.72
C PRO A 238 -1.62 -3.41 4.36
N VAL A 239 -1.78 -2.85 5.54
CA VAL A 239 -2.99 -2.98 6.36
C VAL A 239 -3.44 -1.60 6.81
N CYS A 240 -4.67 -1.23 6.53
CA CYS A 240 -5.22 0.06 6.96
C CYS A 240 -6.60 -0.08 7.60
N ALA A 241 -6.83 0.66 8.70
CA ALA A 241 -8.09 0.70 9.41
C ALA A 241 -8.74 2.09 9.28
N VAL A 242 -10.03 2.13 8.96
CA VAL A 242 -10.80 3.38 8.89
C VAL A 242 -11.11 3.89 10.29
N VAL A 243 -10.73 5.14 10.57
CA VAL A 243 -11.00 5.82 11.84
C VAL A 243 -11.62 7.20 11.63
N THR A 244 -12.34 7.69 12.63
CA THR A 244 -12.93 9.05 12.64
C THR A 244 -12.14 10.03 13.48
N GLU A 245 -11.30 9.51 14.37
CA GLU A 245 -10.42 10.32 15.21
C GLU A 245 -8.97 9.95 14.87
N PRO A 246 -8.13 10.95 14.54
CA PRO A 246 -6.75 10.72 14.11
C PRO A 246 -5.81 10.50 15.31
N ALA A 247 -6.10 9.51 16.15
CA ALA A 247 -5.24 9.09 17.25
C ALA A 247 -4.23 8.05 16.78
N LEU A 248 -2.94 8.32 17.02
CA LEU A 248 -1.83 7.43 16.68
C LEU A 248 -1.50 6.47 17.82
N ASP A 249 -0.92 5.34 17.49
CA ASP A 249 -0.34 4.40 18.44
C ASP A 249 0.95 4.95 19.08
N ALA A 250 1.22 4.58 20.33
CA ALA A 250 2.45 5.00 21.00
C ALA A 250 3.72 4.34 20.42
N PRO A 251 3.72 3.05 20.03
CA PRO A 251 4.90 2.39 19.47
C PRO A 251 5.36 2.89 18.09
N GLY A 252 4.51 3.63 17.35
CA GLY A 252 4.84 4.07 15.99
C GLY A 252 4.76 2.95 14.95
N LEU A 253 3.91 1.95 15.19
CA LEU A 253 3.72 0.83 14.28
C LEU A 253 2.85 1.19 13.07
N VAL A 254 1.94 2.15 13.25
CA VAL A 254 1.05 2.63 12.17
C VAL A 254 1.25 4.11 11.90
N GLU A 255 0.97 4.50 10.68
CA GLU A 255 0.94 5.88 10.20
C GLU A 255 -0.49 6.35 10.00
N LEU A 256 -0.68 7.66 9.91
CA LEU A 256 -1.99 8.29 9.77
C LEU A 256 -2.11 8.98 8.42
N HIS A 257 -3.04 8.50 7.61
CA HIS A 257 -3.31 9.05 6.30
C HIS A 257 -4.77 9.47 6.15
N PRO A 258 -5.07 10.58 5.45
CA PRO A 258 -6.45 10.92 5.13
C PRO A 258 -7.07 9.87 4.19
N HIS A 259 -8.29 9.44 4.49
CA HIS A 259 -9.08 8.64 3.58
C HIS A 259 -9.63 9.49 2.43
N ALA A 260 -9.89 8.88 1.25
CA ALA A 260 -10.53 9.58 0.14
C ALA A 260 -11.98 10.04 0.44
N VAL A 261 -12.64 9.43 1.43
CA VAL A 261 -13.92 9.90 1.99
C VAL A 261 -13.61 10.98 3.04
N PRO A 262 -14.19 12.19 2.93
CA PRO A 262 -13.99 13.26 3.91
C PRO A 262 -14.30 12.84 5.36
N ASP A 263 -13.62 13.47 6.32
CA ASP A 263 -13.76 13.24 7.77
C ASP A 263 -13.50 11.77 8.17
N ARG A 264 -12.63 11.10 7.44
CA ARG A 264 -12.12 9.78 7.72
C ARG A 264 -10.60 9.76 7.54
N TRP A 265 -9.95 8.94 8.34
CA TRP A 265 -8.52 8.66 8.24
C TRP A 265 -8.30 7.16 8.16
N LEU A 266 -7.12 6.78 7.72
CA LEU A 266 -6.61 5.42 7.75
C LEU A 266 -5.43 5.39 8.72
N LEU A 267 -5.48 4.49 9.68
CA LEU A 267 -4.29 4.04 10.39
C LEU A 267 -3.70 2.89 9.59
N GLU A 268 -2.52 3.10 9.05
CA GLU A 268 -1.90 2.23 8.08
C GLU A 268 -0.56 1.71 8.59
N ASN A 269 -0.34 0.41 8.40
CA ASN A 269 1.00 -0.18 8.41
C ASN A 269 1.36 -0.52 6.97
N PRO A 270 2.53 -0.08 6.43
CA PRO A 270 2.90 -0.28 5.02
C PRO A 270 3.18 -1.74 4.67
N GLY A 271 3.12 -2.61 5.66
CA GLY A 271 3.13 -4.06 5.48
C GLY A 271 4.52 -4.67 5.35
N TRP A 272 4.53 -5.97 5.36
CA TRP A 272 5.69 -6.84 5.23
C TRP A 272 5.61 -7.67 3.95
N LEU A 273 6.70 -8.37 3.62
CA LEU A 273 6.76 -9.24 2.45
C LEU A 273 5.98 -10.54 2.71
N SER A 274 4.65 -10.51 2.56
CA SER A 274 3.77 -11.66 2.83
C SER A 274 3.59 -12.56 1.62
N GLY A 275 2.91 -12.08 0.57
CA GLY A 275 2.76 -12.83 -0.67
C GLY A 275 4.10 -13.06 -1.37
N GLY A 276 5.04 -12.14 -1.22
CA GLY A 276 6.42 -12.30 -1.65
C GLY A 276 7.14 -13.44 -0.93
N ALA A 277 6.94 -13.60 0.38
CA ALA A 277 7.48 -14.71 1.15
C ALA A 277 6.85 -16.05 0.74
N TYR A 278 5.54 -16.07 0.45
CA TYR A 278 4.88 -17.28 -0.06
C TYR A 278 5.35 -17.63 -1.47
N ARG A 279 5.62 -16.64 -2.33
CA ARG A 279 6.26 -16.83 -3.64
C ARG A 279 7.67 -17.40 -3.49
N TRP A 280 8.47 -16.83 -2.59
CA TRP A 280 9.80 -17.35 -2.26
C TRP A 280 9.74 -18.81 -1.79
N PHE A 281 8.79 -19.15 -0.89
CA PHE A 281 8.57 -20.53 -0.49
C PHE A 281 8.23 -21.44 -1.67
N ARG A 282 7.38 -20.99 -2.61
CA ARG A 282 7.06 -21.70 -3.85
C ARG A 282 8.32 -22.00 -4.66
N ASP A 283 9.15 -20.98 -4.85
CA ASP A 283 10.30 -21.03 -5.75
C ASP A 283 11.45 -21.88 -5.15
N GLU A 284 11.70 -21.77 -3.85
CA GLU A 284 12.83 -22.43 -3.18
C GLU A 284 12.45 -23.80 -2.57
N LEU A 285 11.23 -23.97 -2.08
CA LEU A 285 10.82 -25.14 -1.31
C LEU A 285 9.62 -25.88 -1.90
N GLY A 286 8.91 -25.28 -2.86
CA GLY A 286 7.69 -25.81 -3.46
C GLY A 286 7.88 -26.62 -4.74
N GLY A 287 9.09 -27.15 -5.01
CA GLY A 287 9.40 -27.85 -6.25
C GLY A 287 8.41 -28.94 -6.68
N PRO A 288 7.95 -29.84 -5.79
CA PRO A 288 6.94 -30.86 -6.13
C PRO A 288 5.59 -30.27 -6.56
N GLU A 289 5.13 -29.18 -5.91
CA GLU A 289 3.88 -28.50 -6.24
C GLU A 289 3.99 -27.75 -7.57
N VAL A 290 5.14 -27.12 -7.83
CA VAL A 290 5.44 -26.46 -9.12
C VAL A 290 5.46 -27.49 -10.25
N ALA A 291 6.14 -28.63 -10.08
CA ALA A 291 6.17 -29.71 -11.07
C ALA A 291 4.76 -30.29 -11.31
N ARG A 292 3.95 -30.49 -10.27
CA ARG A 292 2.58 -30.95 -10.37
C ARG A 292 1.69 -29.94 -11.11
N ALA A 293 1.80 -28.66 -10.78
CA ALA A 293 1.08 -27.59 -11.47
C ALA A 293 1.38 -27.58 -12.97
N ALA A 294 2.66 -27.66 -13.34
CA ALA A 294 3.09 -27.73 -14.73
C ALA A 294 2.56 -28.98 -15.48
N ALA A 295 2.46 -30.12 -14.80
CA ALA A 295 1.97 -31.36 -15.39
C ALA A 295 0.43 -31.41 -15.53
N THR A 296 -0.30 -30.73 -14.64
CA THR A 296 -1.79 -30.87 -14.55
C THR A 296 -2.55 -29.62 -14.96
N GLY A 297 -1.88 -28.46 -15.11
CA GLY A 297 -2.54 -27.15 -15.29
C GLY A 297 -3.23 -26.62 -14.02
N ALA A 298 -3.03 -27.25 -12.85
CA ALA A 298 -3.57 -26.78 -11.58
C ALA A 298 -2.87 -25.49 -11.12
N ASP A 299 -3.58 -24.69 -10.32
CA ASP A 299 -2.98 -23.52 -9.69
C ASP A 299 -1.95 -23.95 -8.63
N VAL A 300 -0.73 -23.46 -8.74
CA VAL A 300 0.38 -23.81 -7.85
C VAL A 300 0.11 -23.37 -6.40
N TYR A 301 -0.56 -22.23 -6.19
CA TYR A 301 -0.87 -21.75 -4.85
C TYR A 301 -1.97 -22.58 -4.18
N GLU A 302 -2.93 -23.12 -4.94
CA GLU A 302 -3.90 -24.08 -4.40
C GLU A 302 -3.25 -25.40 -4.00
N LEU A 303 -2.23 -25.85 -4.72
CA LEU A 303 -1.42 -27.01 -4.31
C LEU A 303 -0.62 -26.73 -3.04
N LEU A 304 -0.02 -25.56 -2.91
CA LEU A 304 0.69 -25.12 -1.70
C LEU A 304 -0.26 -24.92 -0.52
N ASN A 305 -1.46 -24.39 -0.73
CA ASN A 305 -2.50 -24.30 0.28
C ASN A 305 -2.92 -25.70 0.77
N SER A 306 -3.02 -26.66 -0.15
CA SER A 306 -3.30 -28.06 0.19
C SER A 306 -2.16 -28.69 1.01
N LEU A 307 -0.90 -28.38 0.70
CA LEU A 307 0.26 -28.77 1.50
C LEU A 307 0.15 -28.19 2.91
N ALA A 308 -0.13 -26.88 3.04
CA ALA A 308 -0.24 -26.23 4.35
C ALA A 308 -1.41 -26.77 5.18
N ARG A 309 -2.55 -27.16 4.56
CA ARG A 309 -3.69 -27.80 5.23
C ARG A 309 -3.34 -29.16 5.85
N ALA A 310 -2.31 -29.84 5.36
CA ALA A 310 -1.90 -31.14 5.91
C ALA A 310 -1.24 -31.01 7.30
N ALA A 311 -0.80 -29.82 7.71
CA ALA A 311 -0.38 -29.53 9.08
C ALA A 311 -1.53 -28.93 9.90
N PRO A 312 -1.64 -29.24 11.21
CA PRO A 312 -2.70 -28.71 12.06
C PRO A 312 -2.51 -27.20 12.32
N PRO A 313 -3.58 -26.52 12.81
CA PRO A 313 -3.46 -25.16 13.35
C PRO A 313 -2.35 -25.04 14.41
N GLY A 314 -1.51 -24.01 14.29
CA GLY A 314 -0.32 -23.85 15.12
C GLY A 314 0.91 -24.63 14.65
N ALA A 315 0.81 -25.33 13.48
CA ALA A 315 1.91 -26.05 12.82
C ALA A 315 2.73 -26.94 13.78
N ASP A 316 2.09 -27.62 14.75
CA ASP A 316 2.71 -28.41 15.83
C ASP A 316 3.83 -27.66 16.57
N GLY A 317 3.69 -26.34 16.69
CA GLY A 317 4.63 -25.46 17.38
C GLY A 317 5.78 -24.94 16.53
N VAL A 318 5.79 -25.14 15.22
CA VAL A 318 6.69 -24.43 14.31
C VAL A 318 6.22 -23.00 14.16
N SER A 319 7.10 -22.03 14.34
CA SER A 319 6.83 -20.61 14.20
C SER A 319 7.64 -20.03 13.04
N TRP A 320 7.07 -19.08 12.32
CA TRP A 320 7.73 -18.29 11.29
C TRP A 320 7.86 -16.83 11.75
N VAL A 321 9.05 -16.25 11.61
CA VAL A 321 9.30 -14.81 11.79
C VAL A 321 9.17 -14.12 10.42
N PRO A 322 8.17 -13.27 10.18
CA PRO A 322 7.85 -12.74 8.86
C PRO A 322 8.72 -11.52 8.48
N ALA A 323 10.05 -11.68 8.48
CA ALA A 323 11.00 -10.60 8.28
C ALA A 323 11.97 -10.89 7.10
N LEU A 324 11.47 -11.43 5.99
CA LEU A 324 12.31 -11.81 4.84
C LEU A 324 12.97 -10.58 4.17
N SER A 325 12.36 -9.40 4.27
CA SER A 325 12.91 -8.12 3.81
C SER A 325 12.93 -7.05 4.92
N GLY A 326 13.16 -7.46 6.15
CA GLY A 326 12.94 -6.64 7.33
C GLY A 326 11.54 -6.83 7.91
N ALA A 327 11.27 -6.25 9.09
CA ALA A 327 9.99 -6.29 9.76
C ALA A 327 9.31 -4.92 9.77
N MET A 328 7.97 -4.91 9.67
CA MET A 328 7.11 -3.77 9.89
C MET A 328 6.14 -3.99 11.07
N ALA A 329 6.11 -5.21 11.60
CA ALA A 329 5.44 -5.62 12.83
C ALA A 329 6.27 -6.73 13.49
N PRO A 330 6.41 -6.76 14.80
CA PRO A 330 5.87 -5.87 15.83
C PRO A 330 6.63 -4.54 15.99
N GLU A 331 7.61 -4.24 15.15
CA GLU A 331 8.34 -2.98 15.07
C GLU A 331 8.88 -2.76 13.64
N TRP A 332 9.11 -1.52 13.28
CA TRP A 332 9.83 -1.19 12.04
C TRP A 332 11.32 -1.46 12.22
N ASN A 333 11.80 -2.52 11.58
CA ASN A 333 13.19 -2.95 11.70
C ASN A 333 13.71 -3.55 10.38
N ALA A 334 14.42 -2.73 9.61
CA ALA A 334 14.99 -3.16 8.34
C ALA A 334 16.08 -4.24 8.48
N ARG A 335 16.65 -4.41 9.68
CA ARG A 335 17.68 -5.42 9.97
C ARG A 335 17.11 -6.75 10.40
N ALA A 336 15.81 -6.84 10.73
CA ALA A 336 15.17 -8.08 11.08
C ALA A 336 15.30 -9.12 9.95
N ARG A 337 15.41 -10.39 10.32
CA ARG A 337 15.56 -11.50 9.37
C ARG A 337 14.55 -12.58 9.66
N ALA A 338 14.05 -13.19 8.58
CA ALA A 338 13.09 -14.28 8.64
C ALA A 338 13.73 -15.59 9.08
N GLY A 339 12.91 -16.47 9.69
CA GLY A 339 13.34 -17.81 10.05
C GLY A 339 12.21 -18.67 10.57
N TRP A 340 12.38 -19.99 10.43
CA TRP A 340 11.55 -20.96 11.13
C TRP A 340 12.21 -21.34 12.46
N PHE A 341 11.41 -21.40 13.49
CA PHE A 341 11.84 -21.83 14.83
C PHE A 341 10.96 -22.97 15.33
N GLY A 342 11.56 -23.89 16.08
CA GLY A 342 10.84 -25.03 16.70
C GLY A 342 10.78 -26.27 15.82
N LEU A 343 11.54 -26.35 14.73
CA LEU A 343 11.63 -27.56 13.89
C LEU A 343 12.28 -28.71 14.63
N THR A 344 11.68 -29.89 14.50
CA THR A 344 12.23 -31.19 14.93
C THR A 344 12.20 -32.17 13.75
N ALA A 345 12.72 -33.36 13.94
CA ALA A 345 12.69 -34.42 12.91
C ALA A 345 11.25 -34.90 12.56
N ALA A 346 10.26 -34.55 13.36
CA ALA A 346 8.85 -34.86 13.08
C ALA A 346 8.18 -33.87 12.12
N HIS A 347 8.78 -32.71 11.88
CA HIS A 347 8.20 -31.67 11.05
C HIS A 347 8.69 -31.76 9.60
N GLY A 348 7.80 -31.50 8.66
CA GLY A 348 8.08 -31.48 7.23
C GLY A 348 7.61 -30.16 6.58
N ARG A 349 7.67 -30.09 5.24
CA ARG A 349 7.33 -28.92 4.46
C ARG A 349 5.89 -28.41 4.69
N ALA A 350 4.95 -29.29 5.05
CA ALA A 350 3.59 -28.91 5.40
C ALA A 350 3.56 -27.98 6.61
N HIS A 351 4.32 -28.31 7.66
CA HIS A 351 4.44 -27.48 8.87
C HIS A 351 5.11 -26.14 8.56
N MET A 352 6.16 -26.14 7.71
CA MET A 352 6.86 -24.92 7.31
C MET A 352 5.93 -24.00 6.49
N ALA A 353 5.16 -24.56 5.54
CA ALA A 353 4.18 -23.80 4.76
C ALA A 353 3.06 -23.23 5.65
N ARG A 354 2.53 -24.04 6.57
CA ARG A 354 1.51 -23.61 7.52
C ARG A 354 2.03 -22.49 8.43
N ALA A 355 3.20 -22.68 9.03
CA ALA A 355 3.83 -21.70 9.90
C ALA A 355 4.10 -20.37 9.20
N LEU A 356 4.48 -20.40 7.90
CA LEU A 356 4.69 -19.18 7.09
C LEU A 356 3.38 -18.39 6.95
N LEU A 357 2.27 -19.06 6.62
CA LEU A 357 0.96 -18.40 6.50
C LEU A 357 0.47 -17.85 7.85
N GLU A 358 0.65 -18.62 8.92
CA GLU A 358 0.27 -18.22 10.28
C GLU A 358 1.15 -17.08 10.81
N GLY A 359 2.47 -17.10 10.58
CA GLY A 359 3.37 -16.04 11.00
C GLY A 359 3.06 -14.69 10.33
N ASN A 360 2.69 -14.71 9.04
CA ASN A 360 2.22 -13.50 8.37
C ASN A 360 0.91 -12.98 9.00
N ALA A 361 -0.02 -13.85 9.34
CA ALA A 361 -1.26 -13.44 10.00
C ALA A 361 -1.04 -13.00 11.48
N LEU A 362 0.04 -13.46 12.14
CA LEU A 362 0.43 -12.97 13.46
C LEU A 362 0.95 -11.53 13.39
N ALA A 363 1.73 -11.18 12.36
CA ALA A 363 2.13 -9.77 12.13
C ALA A 363 0.90 -8.87 11.87
N LEU A 364 -0.10 -9.36 11.12
CA LEU A 364 -1.39 -8.67 10.99
C LEU A 364 -2.07 -8.47 12.34
N ARG A 365 -2.05 -9.49 13.21
CA ARG A 365 -2.62 -9.40 14.57
C ARG A 365 -1.91 -8.34 15.41
N ASP A 366 -0.60 -8.21 15.32
CA ASP A 366 0.17 -7.18 16.01
C ASP A 366 -0.34 -5.78 15.61
N VAL A 367 -0.56 -5.53 14.30
CA VAL A 367 -1.10 -4.27 13.80
C VAL A 367 -2.53 -4.03 14.30
N VAL A 368 -3.40 -5.03 14.22
CA VAL A 368 -4.80 -4.97 14.70
C VAL A 368 -4.86 -4.65 16.20
N GLU A 369 -4.03 -5.31 17.02
CA GLU A 369 -3.99 -5.09 18.47
C GLU A 369 -3.47 -3.69 18.85
N VAL A 370 -2.48 -3.17 18.12
CA VAL A 370 -1.96 -1.81 18.33
C VAL A 370 -3.02 -0.75 18.00
N ILE A 371 -3.74 -0.91 16.89
CA ILE A 371 -4.85 0.00 16.53
C ILE A 371 -5.97 -0.06 17.58
N ALA A 372 -6.31 -1.26 18.05
CA ALA A 372 -7.30 -1.44 19.10
C ALA A 372 -6.85 -0.81 20.44
N ALA A 373 -5.58 -0.95 20.80
CA ALA A 373 -4.98 -0.35 21.99
C ALA A 373 -4.95 1.19 21.94
N ALA A 374 -4.89 1.78 20.75
CA ALA A 374 -5.03 3.23 20.54
C ALA A 374 -6.49 3.73 20.75
N GLY A 375 -7.42 2.84 21.10
CA GLY A 375 -8.81 3.17 21.43
C GLY A 375 -9.80 2.98 20.26
N HIS A 376 -9.36 2.45 19.12
CA HIS A 376 -10.22 2.24 17.97
C HIS A 376 -10.91 0.87 18.01
N ARG A 377 -12.25 0.86 17.91
CA ARG A 377 -13.02 -0.39 17.84
C ARG A 377 -13.00 -0.92 16.40
N LEU A 378 -12.38 -2.09 16.20
CA LEU A 378 -12.38 -2.77 14.91
C LEU A 378 -13.62 -3.67 14.77
N THR A 379 -14.22 -3.71 13.58
CA THR A 379 -15.49 -4.39 13.31
C THR A 379 -15.37 -5.56 12.34
N GLY A 380 -14.34 -5.58 11.50
CA GLY A 380 -14.13 -6.65 10.52
C GLY A 380 -12.94 -6.37 9.62
N LEU A 381 -12.51 -7.41 8.92
CA LEU A 381 -11.37 -7.41 8.01
C LEU A 381 -11.85 -7.68 6.59
N VAL A 382 -11.50 -6.82 5.66
CA VAL A 382 -11.77 -6.97 4.23
C VAL A 382 -10.46 -7.24 3.51
N CYS A 383 -10.27 -8.47 3.05
CA CYS A 383 -9.07 -8.89 2.34
C CYS A 383 -9.22 -8.67 0.82
N VAL A 384 -8.23 -8.02 0.21
CA VAL A 384 -8.16 -7.72 -1.23
C VAL A 384 -6.83 -8.18 -1.83
N GLY A 385 -6.68 -8.08 -3.15
CA GLY A 385 -5.46 -8.52 -3.83
C GLY A 385 -5.39 -10.03 -4.08
N GLY A 386 -4.30 -10.47 -4.69
CA GLY A 386 -4.16 -11.87 -5.17
C GLY A 386 -4.26 -12.93 -4.08
N GLY A 387 -3.72 -12.65 -2.89
CA GLY A 387 -3.75 -13.58 -1.75
C GLY A 387 -5.16 -13.81 -1.19
N ALA A 388 -6.08 -12.84 -1.36
CA ALA A 388 -7.46 -12.96 -0.92
C ALA A 388 -8.29 -14.01 -1.70
N ARG A 389 -7.74 -14.59 -2.76
CA ARG A 389 -8.36 -15.71 -3.48
C ARG A 389 -8.28 -17.03 -2.71
N GLY A 390 -7.32 -17.16 -1.80
CA GLY A 390 -7.06 -18.39 -1.05
C GLY A 390 -7.91 -18.51 0.23
N ASP A 391 -8.90 -19.39 0.27
CA ASP A 391 -9.80 -19.58 1.43
C ASP A 391 -9.04 -19.94 2.71
N LEU A 392 -7.96 -20.73 2.61
CA LEU A 392 -7.11 -21.05 3.77
C LEU A 392 -6.50 -19.81 4.40
N LEU A 393 -6.01 -18.88 3.58
CA LEU A 393 -5.36 -17.67 4.04
C LEU A 393 -6.36 -16.76 4.78
N LEU A 394 -7.58 -16.67 4.26
CA LEU A 394 -8.66 -15.90 4.90
C LEU A 394 -9.10 -16.53 6.23
N ALA A 395 -9.24 -17.87 6.28
CA ALA A 395 -9.59 -18.57 7.50
C ALA A 395 -8.52 -18.39 8.59
N ILE A 396 -7.23 -18.50 8.24
CA ILE A 396 -6.11 -18.27 9.17
C ILE A 396 -6.19 -16.84 9.74
N ARG A 397 -6.46 -15.82 8.91
CA ARG A 397 -6.61 -14.44 9.37
C ARG A 397 -7.77 -14.27 10.33
N ALA A 398 -8.95 -14.84 10.01
CA ALA A 398 -10.10 -14.79 10.90
C ALA A 398 -9.78 -15.38 12.27
N HIS A 399 -9.18 -16.58 12.30
CA HIS A 399 -8.89 -17.30 13.53
C HIS A 399 -7.81 -16.60 14.38
N ILE A 400 -6.77 -16.04 13.73
CA ILE A 400 -5.65 -15.38 14.41
C ILE A 400 -6.03 -14.01 14.93
N THR A 401 -6.70 -13.18 14.12
CA THR A 401 -7.08 -11.81 14.51
C THR A 401 -8.33 -11.78 15.40
N GLY A 402 -9.18 -12.79 15.32
CA GLY A 402 -10.48 -12.81 15.98
C GLY A 402 -11.52 -11.91 15.32
N LEU A 403 -11.21 -11.35 14.14
CA LEU A 403 -12.13 -10.53 13.35
C LEU A 403 -12.87 -11.37 12.31
N THR A 404 -14.11 -11.00 12.03
CA THR A 404 -14.83 -11.52 10.86
C THR A 404 -14.12 -11.08 9.59
N VAL A 405 -13.79 -12.03 8.72
CA VAL A 405 -13.07 -11.77 7.46
C VAL A 405 -14.02 -11.93 6.27
N CYS A 406 -13.96 -11.00 5.35
CA CYS A 406 -14.63 -11.11 4.06
C CYS A 406 -13.71 -10.65 2.92
N ARG A 407 -14.12 -10.94 1.67
CA ARG A 407 -13.48 -10.42 0.47
C ARG A 407 -14.54 -9.92 -0.51
N PRO A 408 -14.27 -8.89 -1.33
CA PRO A 408 -15.13 -8.57 -2.48
C PRO A 408 -15.05 -9.68 -3.52
N HIS A 409 -16.12 -9.86 -4.31
CA HIS A 409 -16.10 -10.84 -5.40
C HIS A 409 -14.99 -10.59 -6.41
N ASP A 410 -14.70 -9.32 -6.68
CA ASP A 410 -13.55 -8.91 -7.47
C ASP A 410 -12.51 -8.28 -6.52
N VAL A 411 -11.37 -8.93 -6.39
CA VAL A 411 -10.30 -8.55 -5.46
C VAL A 411 -9.38 -7.47 -6.01
N GLU A 412 -9.51 -7.11 -7.30
CA GLU A 412 -8.75 -6.02 -7.94
C GLU A 412 -9.46 -4.69 -7.69
N THR A 413 -9.18 -4.08 -6.54
CA THR A 413 -9.97 -2.96 -6.01
C THR A 413 -9.40 -1.59 -6.29
N THR A 414 -8.08 -1.42 -6.50
CA THR A 414 -7.45 -0.12 -6.72
C THR A 414 -8.04 0.64 -7.91
N ALA A 415 -8.16 -0.01 -9.08
CA ALA A 415 -8.75 0.61 -10.26
C ALA A 415 -10.23 0.95 -10.06
N ARG A 416 -10.97 0.15 -9.26
CA ARG A 416 -12.35 0.43 -8.89
C ARG A 416 -12.45 1.65 -7.99
N GLY A 417 -11.56 1.81 -7.01
CA GLY A 417 -11.50 3.00 -6.17
C GLY A 417 -11.23 4.26 -6.99
N ALA A 418 -10.28 4.22 -7.91
CA ALA A 418 -10.05 5.31 -8.84
C ALA A 418 -11.31 5.62 -9.68
N ALA A 419 -12.03 4.60 -10.16
CA ALA A 419 -13.29 4.79 -10.88
C ALA A 419 -14.39 5.41 -10.00
N MET A 420 -14.45 5.10 -8.70
CA MET A 420 -15.36 5.75 -7.75
C MET A 420 -15.06 7.24 -7.60
N LEU A 421 -13.77 7.60 -7.52
CA LEU A 421 -13.32 9.00 -7.48
C LEU A 421 -13.70 9.73 -8.78
N ALA A 422 -13.46 9.10 -9.93
CA ALA A 422 -13.87 9.64 -11.22
C ALA A 422 -15.40 9.86 -11.29
N ALA A 423 -16.20 8.92 -10.77
CA ALA A 423 -17.65 9.00 -10.77
C ALA A 423 -18.17 10.13 -9.84
N ALA A 424 -17.52 10.34 -8.68
CA ALA A 424 -17.86 11.45 -7.78
C ALA A 424 -17.47 12.79 -8.40
N GLY A 425 -16.25 12.93 -8.93
CA GLY A 425 -15.78 14.16 -9.60
C GLY A 425 -16.63 14.52 -10.83
N ALA A 426 -17.05 13.52 -11.61
CA ALA A 426 -17.96 13.72 -12.75
C ALA A 426 -19.43 13.92 -12.37
N ARG A 427 -19.78 13.95 -11.06
CA ARG A 427 -21.16 14.08 -10.56
C ARG A 427 -22.11 12.96 -11.01
N VAL A 428 -21.58 11.75 -11.27
CA VAL A 428 -22.38 10.52 -11.45
C VAL A 428 -22.95 10.07 -10.11
N HIS A 429 -22.19 10.31 -9.05
CA HIS A 429 -22.63 10.18 -7.66
C HIS A 429 -22.33 11.49 -6.92
N ASP A 430 -23.18 11.84 -5.96
CA ASP A 430 -23.08 13.11 -5.23
C ASP A 430 -21.83 13.22 -4.36
N THR A 431 -21.33 12.10 -3.84
CA THR A 431 -20.18 12.03 -2.96
C THR A 431 -19.33 10.78 -3.22
N VAL A 432 -18.08 10.81 -2.79
CA VAL A 432 -17.18 9.63 -2.83
C VAL A 432 -17.78 8.45 -2.04
N ALA A 433 -18.38 8.72 -0.87
CA ALA A 433 -19.03 7.68 -0.08
C ALA A 433 -20.24 7.06 -0.80
N ALA A 434 -21.04 7.86 -1.51
CA ALA A 434 -22.15 7.35 -2.32
C ALA A 434 -21.65 6.49 -3.48
N ALA A 435 -20.58 6.92 -4.17
CA ALA A 435 -19.92 6.14 -5.21
C ALA A 435 -19.40 4.80 -4.66
N ALA A 436 -18.73 4.82 -3.49
CA ALA A 436 -18.23 3.61 -2.85
C ALA A 436 -19.35 2.61 -2.54
N ARG A 437 -20.44 3.05 -1.90
CA ARG A 437 -21.59 2.18 -1.58
C ARG A 437 -22.26 1.60 -2.82
N ALA A 438 -22.32 2.37 -3.91
CA ALA A 438 -22.97 1.93 -5.16
C ALA A 438 -22.09 0.99 -5.99
N MET A 439 -20.77 1.17 -5.96
CA MET A 439 -19.84 0.55 -6.91
C MET A 439 -18.94 -0.54 -6.30
N ALA A 440 -18.81 -0.66 -4.96
CA ALA A 440 -17.97 -1.67 -4.31
C ALA A 440 -18.37 -3.11 -4.68
N GLY A 441 -19.64 -3.31 -5.00
CA GLY A 441 -20.17 -4.63 -5.31
C GLY A 441 -20.37 -5.49 -4.06
N PRO A 442 -20.87 -6.73 -4.25
CA PRO A 442 -21.11 -7.64 -3.15
C PRO A 442 -19.80 -8.18 -2.58
N ARG A 443 -19.80 -8.47 -1.29
CA ARG A 443 -18.76 -9.25 -0.61
C ARG A 443 -19.19 -10.72 -0.56
N ALA A 444 -18.22 -11.64 -0.57
CA ALA A 444 -18.46 -13.06 -0.35
C ALA A 444 -18.95 -13.30 1.10
N ASP A 445 -19.49 -14.49 1.35
CA ASP A 445 -19.92 -14.88 2.70
C ASP A 445 -18.78 -14.71 3.72
N PRO A 446 -19.10 -14.12 4.88
CA PRO A 446 -18.07 -13.83 5.88
C PRO A 446 -17.54 -15.11 6.54
N ILE A 447 -16.24 -15.17 6.73
CA ILE A 447 -15.56 -16.21 7.50
C ILE A 447 -15.49 -15.75 8.95
N GLN A 448 -16.14 -16.49 9.84
CA GLN A 448 -16.11 -16.22 11.28
C GLN A 448 -14.87 -16.84 11.92
N PRO A 449 -14.30 -16.21 12.95
CA PRO A 449 -13.27 -16.84 13.77
C PRO A 449 -13.84 -18.08 14.47
N ASP A 450 -13.06 -19.18 14.45
CA ASP A 450 -13.42 -20.40 15.17
C ASP A 450 -13.03 -20.25 16.66
N PRO A 451 -13.98 -20.26 17.59
CA PRO A 451 -13.70 -20.10 19.01
C PRO A 451 -12.83 -21.24 19.58
N ASP A 452 -12.89 -22.45 19.01
CA ASP A 452 -12.12 -23.60 19.47
C ASP A 452 -10.61 -23.45 19.16
N LEU A 453 -10.28 -22.63 18.15
CA LEU A 453 -8.88 -22.33 17.78
C LEU A 453 -8.29 -21.14 18.56
N ARG A 454 -9.10 -20.41 19.31
CA ARG A 454 -8.66 -19.19 20.00
C ARG A 454 -7.47 -19.45 20.92
N ALA A 455 -7.54 -20.46 21.78
CA ALA A 455 -6.47 -20.79 22.72
C ALA A 455 -5.16 -21.18 22.00
N VAL A 456 -5.26 -21.89 20.88
CA VAL A 456 -4.09 -22.28 20.05
C VAL A 456 -3.39 -21.04 19.51
N TYR A 457 -4.15 -20.12 18.93
CA TYR A 457 -3.57 -18.92 18.30
C TYR A 457 -3.16 -17.84 19.30
N ASP A 458 -3.78 -17.78 20.49
CA ASP A 458 -3.30 -16.90 21.57
C ASP A 458 -1.95 -17.39 22.11
N ALA A 459 -1.78 -18.70 22.30
CA ALA A 459 -0.50 -19.27 22.69
C ALA A 459 0.59 -19.08 21.59
N LEU A 460 0.20 -19.22 20.32
CA LEU A 460 1.11 -19.01 19.19
C LEU A 460 1.53 -17.53 19.08
N HIS A 461 0.60 -16.59 19.30
CA HIS A 461 0.89 -15.15 19.30
C HIS A 461 1.82 -14.76 20.44
N ALA A 462 1.55 -15.21 21.67
CA ALA A 462 2.44 -14.98 22.81
C ALA A 462 3.86 -15.49 22.52
N ARG A 463 3.97 -16.66 21.87
CA ARG A 463 5.25 -17.23 21.46
C ARG A 463 5.91 -16.40 20.33
N HIS A 464 5.14 -15.90 19.37
CA HIS A 464 5.62 -15.04 18.28
C HIS A 464 6.28 -13.79 18.84
N VAL A 465 5.62 -13.08 19.75
CA VAL A 465 6.14 -11.87 20.40
C VAL A 465 7.43 -12.19 21.19
N ALA A 466 7.43 -13.28 21.99
CA ALA A 466 8.60 -13.70 22.76
C ALA A 466 9.77 -14.10 21.86
N LEU A 467 9.50 -14.81 20.76
CA LEU A 467 10.51 -15.23 19.79
C LEU A 467 11.15 -14.03 19.10
N TYR A 468 10.34 -13.08 18.61
CA TYR A 468 10.86 -11.86 17.97
C TYR A 468 11.77 -11.09 18.95
N ALA A 469 11.34 -10.88 20.18
CA ALA A 469 12.12 -10.21 21.21
C ALA A 469 13.45 -10.92 21.50
N ALA A 470 13.46 -12.27 21.54
CA ALA A 470 14.66 -13.06 21.74
C ALA A 470 15.63 -13.01 20.56
N LEU A 471 15.14 -12.87 19.33
CA LEU A 471 15.96 -12.79 18.11
C LEU A 471 16.46 -11.37 17.82
N ARG A 472 15.80 -10.34 18.34
CA ARG A 472 16.12 -8.92 18.09
C ARG A 472 17.61 -8.57 18.26
N PRO A 473 18.35 -9.05 19.28
CA PRO A 473 19.79 -8.81 19.41
C PRO A 473 20.66 -9.44 18.33
N LEU A 474 20.12 -10.37 17.53
CA LEU A 474 20.83 -11.07 16.46
C LEU A 474 20.62 -10.42 15.07
N PHE A 475 19.75 -9.42 14.96
CA PHE A 475 19.53 -8.69 13.71
C PHE A 475 20.67 -7.68 13.47
N HIS A 476 21.34 -7.80 12.31
CA HIS A 476 22.49 -6.94 11.95
C HIS A 476 22.33 -6.30 10.56
#